data_8f9a955a5fdcc16d6df1eaf53befa48c
#
_entry.id   8f9a955a5fdcc16d6df1eaf53befa48c
#
_cell.length_a   1.000
_cell.length_b   1.000
_cell.length_c   1.000
_cell.angle_alpha   90.00
_cell.angle_beta   90.00
_cell.angle_gamma   90.00
#
_symmetry.space_group_name_H-M   'P 1'
#
loop_
_entity.id
_entity.type
_entity.pdbx_description
1 polymer ?
#
loop_
_entity_poly.entity_id
_entity_poly.type
_entity_poly.pdbx_seq_one_letter_code
_entity_poly.pdbx_strand_id
1 'polypeptide(L)'
;MKTHNDVEVDDIDLGLVDTNDDSAVFVGSPEQFPRQLPSPGYGARRPSSSYASPTSSDLSERQDRYKPERLHWHRLSRSQTLPRTYPRSPGREKEKVIGSLDAALEPEVVERLRRWIICVIVVNFDLDLGPVIDGVCPPFPLSTSDKENVCFSSFPDSFRHAEGAEAHTFRIRERLLDKTEENGANAGQRSSYASQDGFIYGFSYFRRRKDVSALRGYDQRSVILLTYHPWPTLYLELVNRLGPMFLIHGGPMLESACYNIASWPPPESGKTLELGFLGSVLTVELPSSVDQQQSVEMSAFRDKFDPQVHLLASIAPLAPPPLRLFAASISHLWSIWECILLCEPLLVFGQTPTMTNQAIWWFVDVLRPISFAGDFRPYFTIHDKDYHSLVNKNRPKPGLLLGVTNPLFESMCKHWPHQLSLGVEVETTKNSDRSKGSLLAGPAPGWCTKTHNRYISKDKNLLKQLESAIKKGGAIDADGRHSLLLRRHFTTRSVQFLVPLNRYLNTLIPQTSESRPNNALSQPSLKPFNRDHFFASLKTHGSPLPFRSSARQREFYERWLRTPAFGLWMAKQEEAINQFLRRPA
;
A
#
# COMPACT_ATOMS: atom_id res chain seq x y z
N MET A 1 29.90 -3.86 31.11
CA MET A 1 28.73 -4.27 30.29
C MET A 1 29.28 -4.71 28.96
N LYS A 2 29.26 -6.01 28.70
CA LYS A 2 29.93 -6.62 27.55
C LYS A 2 28.96 -6.61 26.38
N THR A 3 29.35 -5.95 25.30
CA THR A 3 28.69 -6.01 23.99
C THR A 3 29.05 -7.35 23.36
N HIS A 4 28.03 -8.21 23.12
CA HIS A 4 28.20 -9.39 22.28
C HIS A 4 28.22 -8.94 20.82
N ASN A 5 29.37 -9.03 20.21
CA ASN A 5 29.51 -9.10 18.76
C ASN A 5 29.15 -10.51 18.36
N ASP A 6 28.06 -10.69 17.61
CA ASP A 6 27.75 -11.93 16.93
C ASP A 6 28.72 -12.11 15.76
N VAL A 7 29.74 -12.92 16.00
CA VAL A 7 30.61 -13.43 14.93
C VAL A 7 29.82 -14.52 14.21
N GLU A 8 29.48 -14.28 12.96
CA GLU A 8 28.96 -15.31 12.05
C GLU A 8 30.06 -16.40 11.89
N VAL A 9 29.77 -17.59 12.40
CA VAL A 9 30.58 -18.77 12.14
C VAL A 9 30.22 -19.28 10.75
N ASP A 10 31.17 -19.19 9.82
CA ASP A 10 31.04 -19.72 8.47
C ASP A 10 30.81 -21.25 8.53
N ASP A 11 29.70 -21.69 7.90
CA ASP A 11 29.38 -23.09 7.68
C ASP A 11 30.45 -23.73 6.78
N ILE A 12 31.21 -24.65 7.32
CA ILE A 12 32.13 -25.54 6.59
C ILE A 12 31.30 -26.47 5.71
N ASP A 13 31.49 -26.34 4.42
CA ASP A 13 30.87 -27.14 3.36
C ASP A 13 31.54 -28.52 3.35
N LEU A 14 30.83 -29.56 3.84
CA LEU A 14 31.18 -30.96 3.63
C LEU A 14 30.54 -31.41 2.31
N GLY A 15 31.37 -31.46 1.27
CA GLY A 15 31.03 -32.00 -0.03
C GLY A 15 30.55 -33.46 0.03
N LEU A 16 29.40 -33.70 -0.58
CA LEU A 16 28.98 -35.01 -1.04
C LEU A 16 28.88 -34.97 -2.57
N VAL A 17 29.80 -35.67 -3.17
CA VAL A 17 29.83 -36.06 -4.58
C VAL A 17 28.68 -37.02 -4.83
N ASP A 18 27.81 -36.73 -5.75
CA ASP A 18 26.94 -37.71 -6.40
C ASP A 18 27.08 -37.60 -7.92
N THR A 19 27.64 -38.68 -8.46
CA THR A 19 27.76 -39.04 -9.86
C THR A 19 26.47 -39.67 -10.34
N ASN A 20 26.01 -39.24 -11.52
CA ASN A 20 25.49 -40.00 -12.68
C ASN A 20 24.64 -39.08 -13.53
N ASP A 21 25.11 -38.67 -14.69
CA ASP A 21 25.10 -39.30 -16.01
C ASP A 21 23.66 -39.57 -16.52
N ASP A 22 23.20 -38.76 -17.44
CA ASP A 22 22.84 -39.19 -18.77
C ASP A 22 22.48 -38.04 -19.72
N SER A 23 23.12 -38.13 -20.84
CA SER A 23 23.15 -37.36 -22.04
C SER A 23 21.80 -37.12 -22.74
N ALA A 24 21.56 -35.94 -23.28
CA ALA A 24 21.02 -35.76 -24.64
C ALA A 24 21.44 -34.40 -25.24
N VAL A 25 22.23 -34.53 -26.25
CA VAL A 25 22.73 -33.53 -27.19
C VAL A 25 21.58 -32.93 -27.98
N PHE A 26 21.53 -31.58 -28.12
CA PHE A 26 21.12 -30.94 -29.36
C PHE A 26 21.96 -29.69 -29.63
N VAL A 27 22.67 -29.78 -30.74
CA VAL A 27 23.53 -28.77 -31.38
C VAL A 27 22.69 -27.79 -32.15
N GLY A 28 23.09 -26.53 -32.13
CA GLY A 28 22.61 -25.49 -33.02
C GLY A 28 23.22 -24.13 -32.73
N SER A 29 24.35 -23.84 -33.33
CA SER A 29 25.07 -22.54 -33.29
C SER A 29 24.73 -21.68 -34.53
N PRO A 30 25.32 -20.51 -34.72
CA PRO A 30 24.64 -19.22 -34.71
C PRO A 30 24.75 -18.51 -36.11
N GLU A 31 23.90 -17.55 -36.38
CA GLU A 31 24.13 -16.58 -37.50
C GLU A 31 23.97 -15.16 -37.00
N GLN A 32 24.95 -14.49 -37.07
CA GLN A 32 25.65 -13.31 -37.61
C GLN A 32 24.76 -12.09 -37.90
N PHE A 33 25.18 -11.00 -37.27
CA PHE A 33 24.85 -9.61 -37.59
C PHE A 33 25.32 -9.21 -39.00
N PRO A 34 24.75 -8.15 -39.59
CA PRO A 34 25.63 -7.04 -39.88
C PRO A 34 25.12 -5.65 -39.47
N ARG A 35 26.17 -4.83 -39.30
CA ARG A 35 26.18 -3.40 -38.96
C ARG A 35 25.70 -2.54 -40.14
N GLN A 36 25.22 -1.33 -39.84
CA GLN A 36 25.75 0.00 -40.21
C GLN A 36 24.64 1.02 -40.47
N LEU A 37 24.79 2.14 -39.78
CA LEU A 37 24.24 3.48 -40.01
C LEU A 37 24.74 4.08 -41.34
N PRO A 38 24.13 5.16 -41.89
CA PRO A 38 24.41 6.49 -41.34
C PRO A 38 23.24 7.51 -41.38
N SER A 39 23.34 8.52 -40.56
CA SER A 39 22.72 9.84 -40.73
C SER A 39 23.53 10.64 -41.81
N PRO A 40 22.98 11.65 -42.48
CA PRO A 40 22.88 12.98 -41.92
C PRO A 40 21.79 13.93 -42.53
N GLY A 41 21.61 15.09 -41.91
CA GLY A 41 21.52 16.35 -42.61
C GLY A 41 20.24 17.17 -42.54
N TYR A 42 20.33 18.25 -41.85
CA TYR A 42 19.68 19.56 -41.91
C TYR A 42 18.79 19.91 -43.11
N GLY A 43 17.70 20.64 -42.85
CA GLY A 43 17.00 21.42 -43.84
C GLY A 43 15.71 22.08 -43.35
N ALA A 44 15.82 23.32 -42.90
CA ALA A 44 14.72 24.21 -42.62
C ALA A 44 13.90 24.57 -43.86
N ARG A 45 12.56 24.75 -43.69
CA ARG A 45 11.78 25.88 -44.25
C ARG A 45 10.28 25.68 -44.00
N ARG A 46 9.67 26.68 -43.35
CA ARG A 46 8.24 27.00 -43.50
C ARG A 46 7.99 27.62 -44.86
N PRO A 47 6.75 27.56 -45.44
CA PRO A 47 5.81 28.65 -45.26
C PRO A 47 4.31 28.24 -45.15
N SER A 48 3.63 28.99 -44.46
CA SER A 48 2.37 29.77 -44.45
C SER A 48 1.27 29.47 -45.50
N SER A 49 0.01 29.58 -44.98
CA SER A 49 -1.26 30.02 -45.61
C SER A 49 -1.94 29.00 -46.54
N SER A 50 -3.26 28.88 -46.63
CA SER A 50 -4.42 29.71 -46.31
C SER A 50 -5.69 28.95 -46.68
N TYR A 51 -6.80 29.23 -45.96
CA TYR A 51 -8.20 29.23 -46.38
C TYR A 51 -8.77 28.19 -47.36
N ALA A 52 -9.85 27.50 -46.98
CA ALA A 52 -11.21 27.67 -47.51
C ALA A 52 -12.15 26.55 -46.99
N SER A 53 -13.27 26.96 -46.39
CA SER A 53 -14.52 26.19 -46.41
C SER A 53 -15.20 26.35 -47.74
N PRO A 54 -16.04 25.42 -48.21
CA PRO A 54 -17.47 25.66 -48.22
C PRO A 54 -18.40 24.43 -48.00
N THR A 55 -19.47 24.65 -47.31
CA THR A 55 -20.91 24.49 -47.57
C THR A 55 -21.46 23.24 -48.26
N SER A 56 -22.36 22.58 -47.54
CA SER A 56 -23.76 22.22 -47.75
C SER A 56 -24.17 21.11 -48.74
N SER A 57 -25.18 20.41 -48.23
CA SER A 57 -26.30 19.68 -48.90
C SER A 57 -25.97 18.40 -49.65
N ASP A 58 -26.68 17.30 -49.62
CA ASP A 58 -28.11 16.98 -49.45
C ASP A 58 -28.30 15.46 -49.31
N LEU A 59 -29.31 15.10 -48.55
CA LEU A 59 -30.25 14.00 -48.67
C LEU A 59 -29.93 12.72 -49.46
N SER A 60 -30.04 11.52 -48.84
CA SER A 60 -31.20 10.61 -48.99
C SER A 60 -30.96 9.18 -48.49
N GLU A 61 -31.91 8.76 -47.68
CA GLU A 61 -32.66 7.49 -47.63
C GLU A 61 -31.94 6.15 -47.40
N ARG A 62 -32.31 5.58 -46.25
CA ARG A 62 -32.76 4.21 -45.94
C ARG A 62 -32.01 3.01 -46.52
N GLN A 63 -31.44 2.24 -45.62
CA GLN A 63 -31.75 0.79 -45.54
C GLN A 63 -31.35 0.20 -44.17
N ASP A 64 -32.35 -0.32 -43.49
CA ASP A 64 -32.26 -1.15 -42.28
C ASP A 64 -31.40 -2.40 -42.52
N ARG A 65 -30.41 -2.64 -41.67
CA ARG A 65 -29.90 -3.96 -41.34
C ARG A 65 -29.43 -4.02 -39.91
N TYR A 66 -30.07 -4.83 -39.12
CA TYR A 66 -29.71 -5.23 -37.78
C TYR A 66 -28.20 -5.49 -37.67
N LYS A 67 -27.52 -4.75 -36.81
CA LYS A 67 -26.18 -5.05 -36.28
C LYS A 67 -26.31 -5.18 -34.78
N PRO A 68 -25.60 -6.16 -34.11
CA PRO A 68 -25.68 -6.33 -32.68
C PRO A 68 -25.09 -5.10 -31.97
N GLU A 69 -25.78 -4.67 -30.93
CA GLU A 69 -25.36 -3.56 -30.06
C GLU A 69 -23.98 -3.84 -29.50
N ARG A 70 -22.97 -3.15 -30.03
CA ARG A 70 -21.73 -2.94 -29.32
C ARG A 70 -22.04 -1.92 -28.23
N LEU A 71 -21.92 -2.35 -26.97
CA LEU A 71 -21.86 -1.44 -25.83
C LEU A 71 -20.79 -0.39 -26.12
N HIS A 72 -21.23 0.80 -26.48
CA HIS A 72 -20.36 1.96 -26.62
C HIS A 72 -19.91 2.37 -25.22
N TRP A 73 -18.72 1.92 -24.84
CA TRP A 73 -17.99 2.52 -23.74
C TRP A 73 -17.68 3.96 -24.14
N HIS A 74 -18.40 4.92 -23.53
CA HIS A 74 -18.08 6.34 -23.70
C HIS A 74 -16.72 6.57 -23.06
N ARG A 75 -15.68 6.72 -23.87
CA ARG A 75 -14.39 7.21 -23.40
C ARG A 75 -14.60 8.58 -22.76
N LEU A 76 -14.30 8.68 -21.47
CA LEU A 76 -14.33 9.95 -20.75
C LEU A 76 -13.33 10.91 -21.40
N SER A 77 -13.76 12.13 -21.71
CA SER A 77 -12.88 13.15 -22.25
C SER A 77 -12.32 14.04 -21.12
N ARG A 78 -11.16 14.65 -21.37
CA ARG A 78 -10.54 15.59 -20.42
C ARG A 78 -11.48 16.71 -19.99
N SER A 79 -12.31 17.20 -20.91
CA SER A 79 -13.28 18.27 -20.64
C SER A 79 -14.39 17.87 -19.66
N GLN A 80 -14.66 16.57 -19.49
CA GLN A 80 -15.69 16.08 -18.55
C GLN A 80 -15.19 15.99 -17.11
N THR A 81 -13.87 16.02 -16.90
CA THR A 81 -13.24 15.86 -15.58
C THR A 81 -12.68 17.16 -15.01
N LEU A 82 -12.68 18.25 -15.79
CA LEU A 82 -12.25 19.57 -15.34
C LEU A 82 -13.45 20.49 -15.06
N PRO A 83 -13.31 21.49 -14.17
CA PRO A 83 -14.32 22.51 -13.97
C PRO A 83 -14.63 23.23 -15.28
N ARG A 84 -15.90 23.57 -15.49
CA ARG A 84 -16.33 24.30 -16.69
C ARG A 84 -15.79 25.73 -16.75
N THR A 85 -15.46 26.31 -15.62
CA THR A 85 -14.90 27.67 -15.51
C THR A 85 -13.61 27.61 -14.68
N TYR A 86 -12.49 27.99 -15.30
CA TYR A 86 -11.28 28.29 -14.54
C TYR A 86 -11.47 29.65 -13.87
N PRO A 87 -11.28 29.80 -12.56
CA PRO A 87 -11.15 31.11 -11.97
C PRO A 87 -9.95 31.81 -12.63
N ARG A 88 -10.15 32.99 -13.20
CA ARG A 88 -9.04 33.85 -13.66
C ARG A 88 -8.11 34.04 -12.46
N SER A 89 -6.79 33.88 -12.67
CA SER A 89 -5.79 34.15 -11.64
C SER A 89 -6.11 35.50 -11.00
N PRO A 90 -6.35 35.56 -9.70
CA PRO A 90 -6.58 36.86 -9.04
C PRO A 90 -5.26 37.62 -9.09
N GLY A 91 -5.24 38.74 -9.75
CA GLY A 91 -4.23 39.76 -9.51
C GLY A 91 -4.22 40.04 -8.00
N ARG A 92 -3.02 40.03 -7.41
CA ARG A 92 -2.63 40.29 -6.01
C ARG A 92 -3.66 41.06 -5.18
N GLU A 93 -4.80 40.50 -4.91
CA GLU A 93 -5.66 40.90 -3.82
C GLU A 93 -5.39 39.99 -2.65
N LYS A 94 -5.22 40.60 -1.47
CA LYS A 94 -5.03 39.93 -0.18
C LYS A 94 -5.95 38.72 -0.12
N GLU A 95 -5.34 37.50 0.05
CA GLU A 95 -6.10 36.28 0.27
C GLU A 95 -7.10 36.50 1.39
N LYS A 96 -8.34 36.82 1.00
CA LYS A 96 -9.47 36.67 1.90
C LYS A 96 -9.54 35.20 2.27
N VAL A 97 -9.59 34.96 3.57
CA VAL A 97 -9.96 33.70 4.21
C VAL A 97 -10.81 32.89 3.25
N ILE A 98 -10.32 31.70 2.87
CA ILE A 98 -11.09 30.75 2.06
C ILE A 98 -12.38 30.54 2.83
N GLY A 99 -13.49 31.06 2.30
CA GLY A 99 -14.80 30.89 2.92
C GLY A 99 -15.07 29.40 3.09
N SER A 100 -15.76 29.05 4.16
CA SER A 100 -16.15 27.69 4.52
C SER A 100 -16.21 26.79 3.29
N LEU A 101 -15.34 25.76 3.27
CA LEU A 101 -15.28 24.75 2.19
C LEU A 101 -16.50 23.81 2.19
N ASP A 102 -17.57 24.20 2.90
CA ASP A 102 -18.85 23.52 2.95
C ASP A 102 -19.58 23.69 1.61
N ALA A 103 -18.98 23.16 0.53
CA ALA A 103 -19.68 22.99 -0.72
C ALA A 103 -20.86 22.06 -0.45
N ALA A 104 -22.06 22.59 -0.53
CA ALA A 104 -23.29 21.82 -0.38
C ALA A 104 -23.47 20.97 -1.62
N LEU A 105 -22.85 19.76 -1.60
CA LEU A 105 -23.11 18.73 -2.61
C LEU A 105 -24.53 18.19 -2.43
N GLU A 106 -25.19 17.90 -3.53
CA GLU A 106 -26.51 17.27 -3.51
C GLU A 106 -26.46 15.92 -2.80
N PRO A 107 -27.48 15.54 -2.00
CA PRO A 107 -27.49 14.29 -1.23
C PRO A 107 -27.18 13.04 -2.07
N GLU A 108 -27.70 12.97 -3.30
CA GLU A 108 -27.44 11.86 -4.23
C GLU A 108 -25.98 11.79 -4.68
N VAL A 109 -25.33 12.94 -4.86
CA VAL A 109 -23.90 13.04 -5.18
C VAL A 109 -23.08 12.56 -4.00
N VAL A 110 -23.44 12.96 -2.79
CA VAL A 110 -22.79 12.52 -1.54
C VAL A 110 -22.91 11.00 -1.36
N GLU A 111 -24.09 10.42 -1.63
CA GLU A 111 -24.28 8.97 -1.51
C GLU A 111 -23.39 8.20 -2.49
N ARG A 112 -23.31 8.63 -3.76
CA ARG A 112 -22.43 8.01 -4.75
C ARG A 112 -20.95 8.17 -4.39
N LEU A 113 -20.54 9.37 -3.93
CA LEU A 113 -19.17 9.65 -3.48
C LEU A 113 -18.76 8.73 -2.34
N ARG A 114 -19.64 8.50 -1.37
CA ARG A 114 -19.36 7.69 -0.17
C ARG A 114 -19.13 6.21 -0.46
N ARG A 115 -19.42 5.73 -1.66
CA ARG A 115 -19.01 4.40 -2.11
C ARG A 115 -17.48 4.28 -2.26
N TRP A 116 -16.79 5.39 -2.45
CA TRP A 116 -15.36 5.47 -2.71
C TRP A 116 -14.57 6.16 -1.59
N ILE A 117 -15.02 7.31 -1.15
CA ILE A 117 -14.38 8.11 -0.10
C ILE A 117 -15.41 8.60 0.92
N ILE A 118 -14.95 8.84 2.13
CA ILE A 118 -15.79 9.42 3.20
C ILE A 118 -15.92 10.93 2.95
N CYS A 119 -14.79 11.62 2.83
CA CYS A 119 -14.70 13.05 2.59
C CYS A 119 -13.27 13.45 2.19
N VAL A 120 -13.14 14.68 1.71
CA VAL A 120 -11.86 15.39 1.55
C VAL A 120 -11.75 16.41 2.69
N ILE A 121 -10.58 16.46 3.33
CA ILE A 121 -10.29 17.39 4.43
C ILE A 121 -9.11 18.26 4.05
N VAL A 122 -9.20 19.54 4.36
CA VAL A 122 -8.08 20.48 4.27
C VAL A 122 -7.65 20.87 5.67
N VAL A 123 -6.35 20.79 5.93
CA VAL A 123 -5.76 21.16 7.23
C VAL A 123 -4.66 22.19 7.00
N ASN A 124 -4.72 23.29 7.76
CA ASN A 124 -3.70 24.33 7.83
C ASN A 124 -2.94 24.22 9.13
N PHE A 125 -1.71 24.72 9.17
CA PHE A 125 -0.94 24.84 10.39
C PHE A 125 -1.10 26.26 10.96
N ASP A 126 -1.85 26.36 12.05
CA ASP A 126 -1.96 27.58 12.85
C ASP A 126 -0.81 27.66 13.86
N LEU A 127 -0.31 28.87 14.14
CA LEU A 127 0.88 29.05 14.99
C LEU A 127 0.60 28.83 16.47
N ASP A 128 -0.61 29.11 16.89
CA ASP A 128 -1.03 29.05 18.29
C ASP A 128 -1.71 27.73 18.62
N LEU A 129 -2.49 27.19 17.66
CA LEU A 129 -3.31 26.00 17.85
C LEU A 129 -2.67 24.72 17.27
N GLY A 130 -1.67 24.85 16.39
CA GLY A 130 -1.10 23.73 15.63
C GLY A 130 -1.92 23.39 14.38
N PRO A 131 -1.98 22.11 13.96
CA PRO A 131 -2.76 21.70 12.79
C PRO A 131 -4.25 21.84 13.04
N VAL A 132 -4.97 22.62 12.20
CA VAL A 132 -6.41 22.91 12.31
C VAL A 132 -7.12 22.58 11.01
N ILE A 133 -8.29 21.95 11.09
CA ILE A 133 -9.15 21.69 9.93
C ILE A 133 -9.71 23.01 9.41
N ASP A 134 -9.41 23.32 8.15
CA ASP A 134 -9.90 24.48 7.42
C ASP A 134 -11.23 24.19 6.70
N GLY A 135 -11.46 22.95 6.30
CA GLY A 135 -12.70 22.52 5.67
C GLY A 135 -12.82 21.01 5.47
N VAL A 136 -14.07 20.55 5.34
CA VAL A 136 -14.44 19.15 5.10
C VAL A 136 -15.47 19.10 3.98
N CYS A 137 -15.23 18.34 2.93
CA CYS A 137 -16.13 18.22 1.77
C CYS A 137 -16.31 16.74 1.36
N PRO A 138 -17.55 16.20 1.28
CA PRO A 138 -18.76 16.74 1.89
C PRO A 138 -18.68 16.73 3.43
N PRO A 139 -19.51 17.48 4.13
CA PRO A 139 -19.55 17.49 5.58
C PRO A 139 -19.71 16.07 6.14
N PHE A 140 -18.85 15.73 7.11
CA PHE A 140 -18.86 14.42 7.76
C PHE A 140 -18.64 14.61 9.27
N PRO A 141 -19.48 13.99 10.12
CA PRO A 141 -19.36 14.12 11.57
C PRO A 141 -18.16 13.33 12.06
N LEU A 142 -17.07 14.03 12.36
CA LEU A 142 -15.89 13.49 13.04
C LEU A 142 -15.96 13.86 14.52
N SER A 143 -15.66 12.91 15.41
CA SER A 143 -15.46 13.22 16.82
C SER A 143 -14.29 14.19 17.00
N THR A 144 -14.24 14.93 18.10
CA THR A 144 -13.08 15.80 18.41
C THR A 144 -11.77 15.02 18.38
N SER A 145 -11.79 13.80 18.88
CA SER A 145 -10.67 12.87 18.87
C SER A 145 -10.21 12.50 17.45
N ASP A 146 -11.17 12.22 16.54
CA ASP A 146 -10.83 11.87 15.16
C ASP A 146 -10.30 13.07 14.39
N LYS A 147 -10.86 14.29 14.64
CA LYS A 147 -10.33 15.54 14.07
C LYS A 147 -8.89 15.78 14.45
N GLU A 148 -8.55 15.63 15.74
CA GLU A 148 -7.16 15.77 16.20
C GLU A 148 -6.25 14.71 15.58
N ASN A 149 -6.67 13.44 15.53
CA ASN A 149 -5.91 12.38 14.87
C ASN A 149 -5.62 12.69 13.40
N VAL A 150 -6.63 13.12 12.64
CA VAL A 150 -6.48 13.49 11.23
C VAL A 150 -5.52 14.68 11.11
N CYS A 151 -5.69 15.72 11.92
CA CYS A 151 -4.85 16.90 11.90
C CYS A 151 -3.38 16.53 12.09
N PHE A 152 -3.04 15.86 13.19
CA PHE A 152 -1.63 15.54 13.50
C PHE A 152 -1.05 14.47 12.58
N SER A 153 -1.84 13.50 12.12
CA SER A 153 -1.35 12.45 11.22
C SER A 153 -1.15 12.95 9.79
N SER A 154 -1.73 14.09 9.41
CA SER A 154 -1.58 14.66 8.07
C SER A 154 -0.34 15.54 7.89
N PHE A 155 0.41 15.81 8.96
CA PHE A 155 1.65 16.58 8.94
C PHE A 155 2.84 15.69 9.29
N PRO A 156 3.99 15.89 8.61
CA PRO A 156 5.23 15.20 9.00
C PRO A 156 5.69 15.61 10.40
N ASP A 157 5.81 14.63 11.31
CA ASP A 157 6.41 14.78 12.64
C ASP A 157 7.93 14.53 12.56
N SER A 158 8.61 15.30 11.74
CA SER A 158 10.05 15.20 11.53
C SER A 158 10.72 16.55 11.73
N PHE A 159 11.94 16.55 12.26
CA PHE A 159 12.74 17.76 12.47
C PHE A 159 13.32 18.37 11.18
N ARG A 160 13.02 17.81 10.02
CA ARG A 160 13.47 18.34 8.73
C ARG A 160 12.53 19.45 8.27
N HIS A 161 13.07 20.65 8.19
CA HIS A 161 12.33 21.86 7.77
C HIS A 161 12.58 22.23 6.30
N ALA A 162 12.78 21.24 5.43
CA ALA A 162 12.95 21.50 4.00
C ALA A 162 11.63 21.91 3.34
N GLU A 163 11.70 22.83 2.37
CA GLU A 163 10.59 23.09 1.46
C GLU A 163 10.30 21.85 0.61
N GLY A 164 9.05 21.65 0.27
CA GLY A 164 8.67 20.55 -0.59
C GLY A 164 7.24 20.08 -0.34
N ALA A 165 6.89 19.04 -1.08
CA ALA A 165 5.63 18.34 -0.92
C ALA A 165 5.89 16.84 -0.82
N GLU A 166 5.07 16.16 -0.04
CA GLU A 166 5.10 14.71 0.08
C GLU A 166 3.70 14.15 0.31
N ALA A 167 3.47 12.92 -0.18
CA ALA A 167 2.25 12.20 0.10
C ALA A 167 2.55 10.98 0.98
N HIS A 168 1.66 10.74 1.93
CA HIS A 168 1.76 9.60 2.84
C HIS A 168 0.37 9.13 3.26
N THR A 169 0.30 7.97 3.89
CA THR A 169 -0.93 7.42 4.41
C THR A 169 -0.84 7.25 5.93
N PHE A 170 -1.96 7.39 6.56
CA PHE A 170 -2.15 7.04 7.96
C PHE A 170 -3.42 6.22 8.13
N ARG A 171 -3.54 5.54 9.25
CA ARG A 171 -4.67 4.68 9.56
C ARG A 171 -5.07 4.93 11.01
N ILE A 172 -6.29 5.39 11.21
CA ILE A 172 -6.84 5.68 12.54
C ILE A 172 -7.97 4.70 12.85
N ARG A 173 -8.10 4.34 14.12
CA ARG A 173 -9.18 3.46 14.57
C ARG A 173 -10.51 4.19 14.47
N GLU A 174 -11.46 3.58 13.77
CA GLU A 174 -12.83 4.07 13.76
C GLU A 174 -13.42 3.93 15.17
N ARG A 175 -13.88 5.03 15.73
CA ARG A 175 -14.59 5.03 16.99
C ARG A 175 -16.08 5.18 16.71
N LEU A 176 -16.86 4.26 17.19
CA LEU A 176 -18.31 4.45 17.26
C LEU A 176 -18.51 5.70 18.13
N LEU A 177 -19.23 6.71 17.61
CA LEU A 177 -19.66 7.83 18.44
C LEU A 177 -20.38 7.26 19.64
N ASP A 178 -19.98 7.67 20.83
CA ASP A 178 -20.71 7.32 22.06
C ASP A 178 -22.19 7.70 21.85
N LYS A 179 -23.10 6.77 22.15
CA LYS A 179 -24.55 6.94 21.98
C LYS A 179 -25.11 8.20 22.66
N THR A 180 -24.32 8.85 23.51
CA THR A 180 -24.65 10.10 24.22
C THR A 180 -24.49 11.35 23.35
N GLU A 181 -23.75 11.31 22.22
CA GLU A 181 -23.63 12.43 21.29
C GLU A 181 -24.62 12.35 20.10
N GLU A 182 -25.43 11.29 20.01
CA GLU A 182 -26.34 11.01 18.88
C GLU A 182 -27.68 11.76 18.89
N ASN A 183 -27.84 12.83 19.66
CA ASN A 183 -29.08 13.62 19.63
C ASN A 183 -29.26 14.50 18.38
N GLY A 184 -28.62 14.16 17.28
CA GLY A 184 -28.74 14.85 15.99
C GLY A 184 -29.26 13.95 14.86
N ALA A 185 -30.02 14.51 13.94
CA ALA A 185 -30.72 13.89 12.80
C ALA A 185 -29.88 13.03 11.82
N ASN A 186 -28.61 12.74 12.12
CA ASN A 186 -27.65 12.06 11.25
C ASN A 186 -27.27 10.63 11.67
N ALA A 187 -27.85 10.09 12.72
CA ALA A 187 -27.54 8.72 13.21
C ALA A 187 -27.87 7.61 12.19
N GLY A 188 -28.84 7.85 11.30
CA GLY A 188 -29.24 6.88 10.28
C GLY A 188 -28.28 6.73 9.09
N GLN A 189 -27.37 7.69 8.84
CA GLN A 189 -26.51 7.67 7.66
C GLN A 189 -25.21 6.86 7.83
N ARG A 190 -24.77 6.56 9.06
CA ARG A 190 -23.54 5.81 9.31
C ARG A 190 -23.67 4.30 9.11
N SER A 191 -24.84 3.74 9.20
CA SER A 191 -25.07 2.29 9.21
C SER A 191 -24.70 1.57 7.90
N SER A 192 -24.61 2.29 6.76
CA SER A 192 -24.41 1.68 5.44
C SER A 192 -22.93 1.55 5.04
N TYR A 193 -22.00 2.27 5.67
CA TYR A 193 -20.60 2.38 5.24
C TYR A 193 -19.60 2.18 6.39
N ALA A 194 -19.86 1.22 7.28
CA ALA A 194 -18.94 0.90 8.37
C ALA A 194 -17.66 0.24 7.83
N SER A 195 -16.53 0.54 8.45
CA SER A 195 -15.25 -0.12 8.15
C SER A 195 -15.31 -1.61 8.43
N GLN A 196 -14.84 -2.43 7.49
CA GLN A 196 -14.76 -3.89 7.66
C GLN A 196 -13.69 -4.31 8.67
N ASP A 197 -12.65 -3.51 8.86
CA ASP A 197 -11.51 -3.80 9.74
C ASP A 197 -11.42 -2.87 10.97
N GLY A 198 -12.42 -1.99 11.15
CA GLY A 198 -12.50 -1.04 12.27
C GLY A 198 -11.55 0.15 12.14
N PHE A 199 -11.11 0.48 10.91
CA PHE A 199 -10.20 1.60 10.66
C PHE A 199 -10.67 2.51 9.51
N ILE A 200 -10.27 3.76 9.61
CA ILE A 200 -10.35 4.76 8.55
C ILE A 200 -8.94 4.98 8.00
N TYR A 201 -8.81 5.00 6.68
CA TYR A 201 -7.57 5.27 5.97
C TYR A 201 -7.54 6.71 5.52
N GLY A 202 -6.48 7.44 5.88
CA GLY A 202 -6.22 8.79 5.41
C GLY A 202 -5.05 8.81 4.43
N PHE A 203 -5.25 9.47 3.31
CA PHE A 203 -4.24 9.70 2.28
C PHE A 203 -3.99 11.20 2.21
N SER A 204 -2.82 11.63 2.63
CA SER A 204 -2.47 13.04 2.80
C SER A 204 -1.46 13.49 1.75
N TYR A 205 -1.72 14.62 1.12
CA TYR A 205 -0.74 15.40 0.36
C TYR A 205 -0.38 16.62 1.19
N PHE A 206 0.81 16.63 1.74
CA PHE A 206 1.37 17.72 2.53
C PHE A 206 2.28 18.60 1.67
N ARG A 207 2.18 19.94 1.83
CA ARG A 207 3.11 20.90 1.24
C ARG A 207 3.59 21.90 2.26
N ARG A 208 4.90 22.16 2.24
CA ARG A 208 5.55 23.27 2.95
C ARG A 208 6.20 24.20 1.93
N ARG A 209 5.84 25.46 1.95
CA ARG A 209 6.42 26.52 1.11
C ARG A 209 6.85 27.68 1.97
N LYS A 210 7.99 28.32 1.62
CA LYS A 210 8.35 29.60 2.21
C LYS A 210 7.34 30.66 1.88
N ASP A 211 6.89 31.39 2.91
CA ASP A 211 6.00 32.52 2.77
C ASP A 211 6.48 33.63 3.70
N VAL A 212 7.00 34.69 3.12
CA VAL A 212 7.53 35.85 3.85
C VAL A 212 6.41 36.59 4.61
N SER A 213 5.16 36.42 4.21
CA SER A 213 4.00 37.00 4.88
C SER A 213 3.56 36.23 6.11
N ALA A 214 3.96 34.95 6.21
CA ALA A 214 3.65 34.09 7.35
C ALA A 214 4.60 34.40 8.53
N LEU A 215 4.06 34.47 9.75
CA LEU A 215 4.82 34.80 10.98
C LEU A 215 6.06 33.93 11.22
N ARG A 216 6.05 32.65 10.78
CA ARG A 216 7.22 31.74 10.83
C ARG A 216 7.92 31.57 9.48
N GLY A 217 7.56 32.36 8.47
CA GLY A 217 8.15 32.29 7.14
C GLY A 217 7.78 31.06 6.32
N TYR A 218 6.76 30.26 6.73
CA TYR A 218 6.31 29.06 6.03
C TYR A 218 4.78 28.95 6.03
N ASP A 219 4.22 28.61 4.86
CA ASP A 219 2.86 28.12 4.69
C ASP A 219 2.90 26.58 4.66
N GLN A 220 2.09 25.94 5.50
CA GLN A 220 2.02 24.48 5.61
C GLN A 220 0.56 24.04 5.52
N ARG A 221 0.25 23.22 4.52
CA ARG A 221 -1.11 22.74 4.26
C ARG A 221 -1.11 21.26 3.88
N SER A 222 -2.17 20.57 4.28
CA SER A 222 -2.45 19.19 3.90
C SER A 222 -3.82 19.07 3.26
N VAL A 223 -3.90 18.29 2.18
CA VAL A 223 -5.15 17.85 1.55
C VAL A 223 -5.27 16.35 1.75
N ILE A 224 -6.37 15.90 2.33
CA ILE A 224 -6.52 14.53 2.82
C ILE A 224 -7.77 13.90 2.21
N LEU A 225 -7.65 12.70 1.66
CA LEU A 225 -8.78 11.83 1.32
C LEU A 225 -8.98 10.82 2.46
N LEU A 226 -10.17 10.78 3.05
CA LEU A 226 -10.54 9.72 4.00
C LEU A 226 -11.38 8.66 3.30
N THR A 227 -11.10 7.38 3.57
CA THR A 227 -11.81 6.25 2.98
C THR A 227 -11.79 5.03 3.89
N TYR A 228 -12.69 4.07 3.63
CA TYR A 228 -12.67 2.74 4.24
C TYR A 228 -11.89 1.71 3.42
N HIS A 229 -11.46 2.04 2.20
CA HIS A 229 -10.81 1.10 1.31
C HIS A 229 -9.28 1.10 1.47
N PRO A 230 -8.64 -0.04 1.72
CA PRO A 230 -7.19 -0.17 1.84
C PRO A 230 -6.52 -0.27 0.47
N TRP A 231 -6.69 0.75 -0.39
CA TRP A 231 -6.15 0.78 -1.76
C TRP A 231 -5.08 1.87 -1.91
N PRO A 232 -3.85 1.62 -1.41
CA PRO A 232 -2.84 2.67 -1.28
C PRO A 232 -2.41 3.26 -2.63
N THR A 233 -2.27 2.45 -3.69
CA THR A 233 -1.84 2.98 -4.99
C THR A 233 -2.90 3.88 -5.61
N LEU A 234 -4.18 3.51 -5.54
CA LEU A 234 -5.26 4.33 -6.07
C LEU A 234 -5.33 5.69 -5.34
N TYR A 235 -5.48 5.65 -4.02
CA TYR A 235 -5.75 6.89 -3.27
C TYR A 235 -4.53 7.81 -3.16
N LEU A 236 -3.30 7.28 -3.15
CA LEU A 236 -2.10 8.12 -3.25
C LEU A 236 -2.02 8.81 -4.61
N GLU A 237 -2.40 8.13 -5.70
CA GLU A 237 -2.46 8.77 -7.01
C GLU A 237 -3.51 9.89 -7.06
N LEU A 238 -4.69 9.66 -6.47
CA LEU A 238 -5.73 10.69 -6.40
C LEU A 238 -5.27 11.91 -5.61
N VAL A 239 -4.69 11.71 -4.41
CA VAL A 239 -4.27 12.84 -3.57
C VAL A 239 -3.06 13.56 -4.17
N ASN A 240 -2.16 12.87 -4.87
CA ASN A 240 -1.04 13.48 -5.58
C ASN A 240 -1.49 14.35 -6.76
N ARG A 241 -2.63 14.05 -7.37
CA ARG A 241 -3.24 14.91 -8.40
C ARG A 241 -4.05 16.05 -7.80
N LEU A 242 -4.85 15.76 -6.77
CA LEU A 242 -5.71 16.75 -6.14
C LEU A 242 -4.93 17.82 -5.37
N GLY A 243 -3.95 17.41 -4.57
CA GLY A 243 -3.21 18.32 -3.69
C GLY A 243 -2.61 19.53 -4.39
N PRO A 244 -1.77 19.36 -5.43
CA PRO A 244 -1.22 20.49 -6.19
C PRO A 244 -2.29 21.37 -6.83
N MET A 245 -3.33 20.76 -7.41
CA MET A 245 -4.41 21.47 -8.09
C MET A 245 -5.23 22.31 -7.11
N PHE A 246 -5.56 21.76 -5.94
CA PHE A 246 -6.23 22.50 -4.88
C PHE A 246 -5.39 23.66 -4.37
N LEU A 247 -4.11 23.44 -4.12
CA LEU A 247 -3.22 24.47 -3.58
C LEU A 247 -2.97 25.65 -4.55
N ILE A 248 -3.29 25.48 -5.84
CA ILE A 248 -3.22 26.54 -6.86
C ILE A 248 -4.58 27.18 -7.10
N HIS A 249 -5.65 26.41 -7.18
CA HIS A 249 -6.96 26.84 -7.66
C HIS A 249 -8.05 26.88 -6.57
N GLY A 250 -7.76 26.34 -5.36
CA GLY A 250 -8.69 26.40 -4.22
C GLY A 250 -9.92 25.50 -4.35
N GLY A 251 -11.02 25.92 -3.70
CA GLY A 251 -12.26 25.17 -3.55
C GLY A 251 -12.86 24.52 -4.81
N PRO A 252 -12.87 25.18 -5.99
CA PRO A 252 -13.40 24.56 -7.22
C PRO A 252 -12.74 23.25 -7.61
N MET A 253 -11.48 23.01 -7.21
CA MET A 253 -10.82 21.73 -7.46
C MET A 253 -11.31 20.62 -6.54
N LEU A 254 -11.62 20.93 -5.28
CA LEU A 254 -12.25 19.97 -4.35
C LEU A 254 -13.62 19.55 -4.84
N GLU A 255 -14.44 20.53 -5.22
CA GLU A 255 -15.77 20.29 -5.75
C GLU A 255 -15.72 19.42 -6.99
N SER A 256 -14.86 19.76 -7.96
CA SER A 256 -14.63 18.95 -9.16
C SER A 256 -14.16 17.53 -8.85
N ALA A 257 -13.26 17.36 -7.90
CA ALA A 257 -12.80 16.04 -7.47
C ALA A 257 -13.95 15.22 -6.88
N CYS A 258 -14.79 15.82 -6.04
CA CYS A 258 -15.96 15.17 -5.46
C CYS A 258 -16.99 14.76 -6.54
N TYR A 259 -17.28 15.63 -7.49
CA TYR A 259 -18.17 15.29 -8.61
C TYR A 259 -17.59 14.22 -9.53
N ASN A 260 -16.28 14.24 -9.81
CA ASN A 260 -15.62 13.19 -10.59
C ASN A 260 -15.78 11.84 -9.90
N ILE A 261 -15.44 11.74 -8.60
CA ILE A 261 -15.55 10.49 -7.84
C ILE A 261 -17.01 10.02 -7.75
N ALA A 262 -17.95 10.93 -7.52
CA ALA A 262 -19.37 10.60 -7.47
C ALA A 262 -19.95 10.10 -8.81
N SER A 263 -19.29 10.42 -9.93
CA SER A 263 -19.67 9.94 -11.27
C SER A 263 -19.15 8.54 -11.58
N TRP A 264 -18.26 8.00 -10.77
CA TRP A 264 -17.67 6.67 -10.99
C TRP A 264 -18.71 5.56 -10.75
N PRO A 265 -18.59 4.42 -11.46
CA PRO A 265 -19.40 3.25 -11.16
C PRO A 265 -19.10 2.73 -9.74
N PRO A 266 -19.99 1.95 -9.13
CA PRO A 266 -19.72 1.34 -7.83
C PRO A 266 -18.41 0.54 -7.84
N PRO A 267 -17.64 0.51 -6.72
CA PRO A 267 -16.42 -0.27 -6.64
C PRO A 267 -16.73 -1.77 -6.54
N GLU A 268 -16.78 -2.44 -7.67
CA GLU A 268 -17.01 -3.88 -7.73
C GLU A 268 -15.68 -4.64 -7.65
N SER A 269 -15.61 -5.62 -6.73
CA SER A 269 -14.43 -6.45 -6.50
C SER A 269 -13.98 -7.18 -7.78
N GLY A 270 -12.68 -7.13 -8.09
CA GLY A 270 -12.08 -7.82 -9.24
C GLY A 270 -12.33 -7.16 -10.60
N LYS A 271 -13.00 -6.01 -10.65
CA LYS A 271 -13.27 -5.30 -11.92
C LYS A 271 -12.18 -4.29 -12.26
N THR A 272 -12.00 -4.10 -13.56
CA THR A 272 -11.18 -3.02 -14.13
C THR A 272 -12.12 -1.90 -14.57
N LEU A 273 -11.87 -0.68 -14.07
CA LEU A 273 -12.70 0.50 -14.25
C LEU A 273 -11.91 1.64 -14.88
N GLU A 274 -12.53 2.40 -15.78
CA GLU A 274 -12.01 3.69 -16.25
C GLU A 274 -12.56 4.80 -15.38
N LEU A 275 -11.68 5.49 -14.65
CA LEU A 275 -12.03 6.51 -13.66
C LEU A 275 -11.50 7.87 -14.14
N GLY A 276 -12.40 8.77 -14.49
CA GLY A 276 -12.05 10.15 -14.84
C GLY A 276 -11.76 10.97 -13.58
N PHE A 277 -10.59 11.61 -13.51
CA PHE A 277 -10.21 12.42 -12.35
C PHE A 277 -9.35 13.62 -12.74
N LEU A 278 -9.85 14.83 -12.50
CA LEU A 278 -9.17 16.12 -12.71
C LEU A 278 -8.41 16.21 -14.05
N GLY A 279 -9.10 15.91 -15.15
CA GLY A 279 -8.55 16.01 -16.50
C GLY A 279 -7.71 14.82 -16.97
N SER A 280 -7.69 13.74 -16.20
CA SER A 280 -7.02 12.48 -16.54
C SER A 280 -8.00 11.32 -16.47
N VAL A 281 -7.72 10.25 -17.22
CA VAL A 281 -8.44 8.99 -17.13
C VAL A 281 -7.48 7.94 -16.61
N LEU A 282 -7.84 7.30 -15.51
CA LEU A 282 -7.11 6.23 -14.88
C LEU A 282 -7.83 4.90 -15.16
N THR A 283 -7.11 3.89 -15.57
CA THR A 283 -7.65 2.55 -15.70
C THR A 283 -7.20 1.74 -14.48
N VAL A 284 -8.16 1.42 -13.62
CA VAL A 284 -7.89 0.87 -12.28
C VAL A 284 -8.44 -0.54 -12.18
N GLU A 285 -7.59 -1.51 -11.82
CA GLU A 285 -8.01 -2.85 -11.46
C GLU A 285 -8.20 -2.93 -9.95
N LEU A 286 -9.43 -3.21 -9.51
CA LEU A 286 -9.77 -3.43 -8.11
C LEU A 286 -9.45 -4.87 -7.70
N PRO A 287 -9.01 -5.12 -6.45
CA PRO A 287 -8.78 -6.48 -5.98
C PRO A 287 -10.11 -7.22 -5.80
N SER A 288 -10.11 -8.53 -6.07
CA SER A 288 -11.28 -9.40 -5.83
C SER A 288 -11.54 -9.66 -4.34
N SER A 289 -10.51 -9.52 -3.52
CA SER A 289 -10.57 -9.58 -2.05
C SER A 289 -9.45 -8.74 -1.44
N VAL A 290 -9.56 -8.39 -0.15
CA VAL A 290 -8.54 -7.61 0.58
C VAL A 290 -7.16 -8.29 0.54
N ASP A 291 -7.13 -9.62 0.51
CA ASP A 291 -5.91 -10.42 0.54
C ASP A 291 -5.47 -10.90 -0.84
N GLN A 292 -6.14 -10.46 -1.90
CA GLN A 292 -5.69 -10.79 -3.25
C GLN A 292 -4.33 -10.16 -3.53
N GLN A 293 -3.39 -10.98 -3.98
CA GLN A 293 -2.15 -10.52 -4.54
C GLN A 293 -2.41 -10.00 -5.96
N GLN A 294 -2.31 -8.68 -6.14
CA GLN A 294 -2.32 -8.10 -7.48
C GLN A 294 -0.90 -8.05 -8.05
N SER A 295 -0.73 -8.38 -9.31
CA SER A 295 0.54 -8.20 -10.05
C SER A 295 0.24 -7.85 -11.50
N VAL A 296 1.22 -7.21 -12.16
CA VAL A 296 1.07 -6.82 -13.57
C VAL A 296 0.87 -8.04 -14.46
N GLU A 297 1.56 -9.14 -14.18
CA GLU A 297 1.46 -10.38 -14.97
C GLU A 297 0.09 -11.06 -14.88
N MET A 298 -0.60 -10.90 -13.74
CA MET A 298 -1.94 -11.46 -13.50
C MET A 298 -3.06 -10.47 -13.82
N SER A 299 -2.73 -9.20 -14.05
CA SER A 299 -3.72 -8.15 -14.31
C SER A 299 -4.32 -8.24 -15.71
N ALA A 300 -5.42 -7.52 -15.92
CA ALA A 300 -6.01 -7.33 -17.23
C ALA A 300 -5.08 -6.60 -18.22
N PHE A 301 -4.07 -5.91 -17.71
CA PHE A 301 -3.15 -5.09 -18.51
C PHE A 301 -1.98 -5.87 -19.11
N ARG A 302 -1.42 -6.83 -18.38
CA ARG A 302 -0.28 -7.66 -18.80
C ARG A 302 0.81 -6.85 -19.52
N ASP A 303 1.10 -7.22 -20.80
CA ASP A 303 2.14 -6.59 -21.62
C ASP A 303 1.84 -5.14 -22.03
N LYS A 304 0.60 -4.68 -21.83
CA LYS A 304 0.17 -3.31 -22.14
C LYS A 304 0.18 -2.40 -20.90
N PHE A 305 0.80 -2.84 -19.80
CA PHE A 305 0.83 -2.05 -18.58
C PHE A 305 1.61 -0.75 -18.77
N ASP A 306 0.93 0.37 -18.56
CA ASP A 306 1.50 1.73 -18.52
C ASP A 306 1.30 2.28 -17.09
N PRO A 307 2.35 2.48 -16.30
CA PRO A 307 2.24 2.95 -14.92
C PRO A 307 1.66 4.36 -14.78
N GLN A 308 1.56 5.15 -15.86
CA GLN A 308 0.96 6.48 -15.82
C GLN A 308 -0.58 6.45 -15.93
N VAL A 309 -1.12 5.36 -16.46
CA VAL A 309 -2.55 5.22 -16.75
C VAL A 309 -3.16 4.04 -16.00
N HIS A 310 -2.43 2.92 -15.91
CA HIS A 310 -2.92 1.68 -15.34
C HIS A 310 -2.51 1.55 -13.88
N LEU A 311 -3.49 1.33 -13.01
CA LEU A 311 -3.27 1.18 -11.58
C LEU A 311 -3.80 -0.17 -11.08
N LEU A 312 -3.00 -0.85 -10.30
CA LEU A 312 -3.42 -1.96 -9.45
C LEU A 312 -3.71 -1.38 -8.06
N ALA A 313 -4.99 -1.27 -7.70
CA ALA A 313 -5.44 -0.43 -6.60
C ALA A 313 -4.76 -0.73 -5.25
N SER A 314 -4.56 -2.02 -4.94
CA SER A 314 -4.15 -2.46 -3.60
C SER A 314 -2.66 -2.77 -3.43
N ILE A 315 -1.85 -2.68 -4.48
CA ILE A 315 -0.39 -2.90 -4.33
C ILE A 315 0.25 -1.80 -3.50
N ALA A 316 1.39 -2.12 -2.90
CA ALA A 316 2.18 -1.10 -2.21
C ALA A 316 2.72 -0.06 -3.22
N PRO A 317 2.77 1.23 -2.87
CA PRO A 317 3.37 2.26 -3.70
C PRO A 317 4.81 1.91 -4.06
N LEU A 318 5.27 2.27 -5.25
CA LEU A 318 6.60 1.92 -5.74
C LEU A 318 7.65 3.05 -5.57
N ALA A 319 7.23 4.22 -5.16
CA ALA A 319 8.11 5.37 -4.93
C ALA A 319 8.11 5.81 -3.46
N PRO A 320 9.27 5.87 -2.79
CA PRO A 320 10.63 5.50 -3.23
C PRO A 320 10.80 3.99 -3.42
N PRO A 321 11.74 3.53 -4.27
CA PRO A 321 11.90 2.10 -4.55
C PRO A 321 12.17 1.28 -3.28
N PRO A 322 11.46 0.15 -3.05
CA PRO A 322 11.69 -0.72 -1.88
C PRO A 322 13.15 -1.12 -1.68
N LEU A 323 13.90 -1.37 -2.74
CA LEU A 323 15.32 -1.69 -2.64
C LEU A 323 16.12 -0.56 -1.95
N ARG A 324 15.79 0.70 -2.23
CA ARG A 324 16.42 1.87 -1.59
C ARG A 324 16.02 1.98 -0.12
N LEU A 325 14.76 1.70 0.19
CA LEU A 325 14.27 1.77 1.58
C LEU A 325 14.98 0.77 2.48
N PHE A 326 15.18 -0.46 1.97
CA PHE A 326 15.74 -1.57 2.73
C PHE A 326 17.24 -1.77 2.51
N ALA A 327 17.93 -0.84 1.85
CA ALA A 327 19.33 -1.03 1.45
C ALA A 327 20.25 -1.47 2.60
N ALA A 328 20.17 -0.80 3.76
CA ALA A 328 20.95 -1.16 4.95
C ALA A 328 20.52 -2.48 5.63
N SER A 329 19.34 -3.00 5.28
CA SER A 329 18.74 -4.18 5.90
C SER A 329 18.45 -5.30 4.90
N ILE A 330 18.96 -5.19 3.67
CA ILE A 330 18.60 -6.08 2.57
C ILE A 330 18.82 -7.55 2.91
N SER A 331 19.92 -7.87 3.56
CA SER A 331 20.26 -9.24 3.98
C SER A 331 19.35 -9.75 5.10
N HIS A 332 18.63 -8.88 5.81
CA HIS A 332 17.77 -9.23 6.93
C HIS A 332 16.28 -9.34 6.56
N LEU A 333 15.89 -9.05 5.31
CA LEU A 333 14.49 -9.08 4.90
C LEU A 333 13.83 -10.45 5.10
N TRP A 334 14.56 -11.57 4.99
CA TRP A 334 14.03 -12.90 5.31
C TRP A 334 13.60 -13.01 6.78
N SER A 335 14.42 -12.51 7.70
CA SER A 335 14.08 -12.48 9.13
C SER A 335 12.92 -11.54 9.44
N ILE A 336 12.87 -10.38 8.78
CA ILE A 336 11.78 -9.41 8.93
C ILE A 336 10.46 -10.00 8.43
N TRP A 337 10.48 -10.66 7.26
CA TRP A 337 9.30 -11.36 6.72
C TRP A 337 8.79 -12.45 7.67
N GLU A 338 9.71 -13.26 8.26
CA GLU A 338 9.38 -14.27 9.26
C GLU A 338 8.73 -13.65 10.51
N CYS A 339 9.27 -12.54 11.03
CA CYS A 339 8.71 -11.83 12.18
C CYS A 339 7.28 -11.37 11.91
N ILE A 340 7.05 -10.76 10.73
CA ILE A 340 5.73 -10.24 10.37
C ILE A 340 4.73 -11.38 10.18
N LEU A 341 5.15 -12.47 9.52
CA LEU A 341 4.32 -13.66 9.33
C LEU A 341 3.93 -14.31 10.68
N LEU A 342 4.86 -14.29 11.66
CA LEU A 342 4.62 -14.77 13.02
C LEU A 342 3.88 -13.77 13.92
N CYS A 343 3.36 -12.67 13.35
CA CYS A 343 2.72 -11.60 14.09
C CYS A 343 3.58 -11.04 15.24
N GLU A 344 4.91 -10.95 15.05
CA GLU A 344 5.77 -10.31 16.04
C GLU A 344 5.71 -8.78 15.88
N PRO A 345 5.69 -8.01 16.98
CA PRO A 345 5.61 -6.56 16.91
C PRO A 345 6.91 -5.96 16.34
N LEU A 346 6.74 -4.99 15.44
CA LEU A 346 7.84 -4.36 14.72
C LEU A 346 7.68 -2.83 14.71
N LEU A 347 8.74 -2.12 15.10
CA LEU A 347 8.85 -0.67 14.97
C LEU A 347 9.69 -0.32 13.74
N VAL A 348 9.15 0.51 12.85
CA VAL A 348 9.80 0.94 11.60
C VAL A 348 10.09 2.42 11.65
N PHE A 349 11.37 2.78 11.67
CA PHE A 349 11.83 4.17 11.61
C PHE A 349 12.07 4.61 10.17
N GLY A 350 11.60 5.79 9.81
CA GLY A 350 11.89 6.46 8.55
C GLY A 350 12.24 7.92 8.76
N GLN A 351 12.94 8.51 7.83
CA GLN A 351 13.26 9.94 7.87
C GLN A 351 12.05 10.81 7.48
N THR A 352 11.13 10.24 6.72
CA THR A 352 9.90 10.90 6.28
C THR A 352 8.70 9.95 6.40
N PRO A 353 7.48 10.47 6.55
CA PRO A 353 6.26 9.67 6.53
C PRO A 353 6.12 8.81 5.28
N THR A 354 6.54 9.32 4.12
CA THR A 354 6.54 8.57 2.86
C THR A 354 7.36 7.29 2.94
N MET A 355 8.52 7.29 3.60
CA MET A 355 9.38 6.10 3.75
C MET A 355 8.70 5.03 4.60
N THR A 356 8.17 5.41 5.78
CA THR A 356 7.50 4.45 6.69
C THR A 356 6.24 3.90 6.08
N ASN A 357 5.45 4.77 5.48
CA ASN A 357 4.24 4.42 4.74
C ASN A 357 4.52 3.33 3.70
N GLN A 358 5.51 3.56 2.85
CA GLN A 358 5.86 2.61 1.81
C GLN A 358 6.36 1.27 2.37
N ALA A 359 7.23 1.29 3.37
CA ALA A 359 7.75 0.08 3.98
C ALA A 359 6.63 -0.78 4.59
N ILE A 360 5.70 -0.15 5.31
CA ILE A 360 4.59 -0.87 5.96
C ILE A 360 3.60 -1.44 4.94
N TRP A 361 3.21 -0.66 3.93
CA TRP A 361 2.36 -1.19 2.86
C TRP A 361 3.06 -2.31 2.10
N TRP A 362 4.37 -2.21 1.87
CA TRP A 362 5.14 -3.28 1.23
C TRP A 362 5.12 -4.56 2.08
N PHE A 363 5.28 -4.47 3.40
CA PHE A 363 5.20 -5.63 4.29
C PHE A 363 3.83 -6.30 4.25
N VAL A 364 2.76 -5.52 4.28
CA VAL A 364 1.39 -6.05 4.16
C VAL A 364 1.17 -6.70 2.78
N ASP A 365 1.66 -6.09 1.72
CA ASP A 365 1.51 -6.57 0.35
C ASP A 365 2.25 -7.91 0.09
N VAL A 366 3.49 -8.06 0.58
CA VAL A 366 4.27 -9.29 0.37
C VAL A 366 3.79 -10.48 1.21
N LEU A 367 2.97 -10.26 2.22
CA LEU A 367 2.33 -11.35 2.97
C LEU A 367 1.18 -11.99 2.20
N ARG A 368 0.53 -11.27 1.27
CA ARG A 368 -0.60 -11.81 0.53
C ARG A 368 -0.25 -13.13 -0.16
N PRO A 369 -1.15 -14.12 -0.17
CA PRO A 369 -2.56 -14.07 0.22
C PRO A 369 -2.84 -14.30 1.71
N ILE A 370 -1.83 -14.25 2.60
CA ILE A 370 -2.01 -14.35 4.04
C ILE A 370 -2.48 -12.98 4.56
N SER A 371 -3.63 -12.95 5.20
CA SER A 371 -4.15 -11.73 5.80
C SER A 371 -3.23 -11.23 6.91
N PHE A 372 -2.93 -9.94 6.91
CA PHE A 372 -2.24 -9.34 8.04
C PHE A 372 -3.18 -9.27 9.26
N ALA A 373 -2.89 -10.08 10.27
CA ALA A 373 -3.71 -10.18 11.47
C ALA A 373 -3.15 -9.33 12.61
N GLY A 374 -3.35 -8.02 12.53
CA GLY A 374 -2.82 -7.10 13.53
C GLY A 374 -3.20 -5.65 13.27
N ASP A 375 -2.60 -4.76 14.06
CA ASP A 375 -2.73 -3.31 13.91
C ASP A 375 -1.49 -2.75 13.22
N PHE A 376 -1.60 -2.37 11.95
CA PHE A 376 -0.53 -1.68 11.24
C PHE A 376 -0.85 -0.20 11.09
N ARG A 377 0.14 0.64 11.33
CA ARG A 377 0.04 2.09 11.18
C ARG A 377 1.15 2.56 10.24
N PRO A 378 0.82 2.87 8.97
CA PRO A 378 1.81 3.31 7.99
C PRO A 378 2.59 4.53 8.43
N TYR A 379 1.91 5.44 9.14
CA TYR A 379 2.49 6.56 9.82
C TYR A 379 1.79 6.78 11.17
N PHE A 380 2.57 6.86 12.24
CA PHE A 380 2.08 6.96 13.61
C PHE A 380 2.85 8.05 14.37
N THR A 381 2.11 8.95 15.03
CA THR A 381 2.67 10.11 15.74
C THR A 381 2.47 10.01 17.25
N ILE A 382 3.19 10.82 18.01
CA ILE A 382 3.01 10.93 19.47
C ILE A 382 1.67 11.54 19.86
N HIS A 383 1.00 12.19 18.91
CA HIS A 383 -0.31 12.82 19.10
C HIS A 383 -1.49 11.89 18.77
N ASP A 384 -1.22 10.67 18.27
CA ASP A 384 -2.27 9.70 18.01
C ASP A 384 -2.98 9.31 19.32
N LYS A 385 -4.30 9.24 19.29
CA LYS A 385 -5.11 8.89 20.47
C LYS A 385 -4.83 7.49 21.02
N ASP A 386 -4.35 6.60 20.17
CA ASP A 386 -3.93 5.25 20.59
C ASP A 386 -2.48 5.23 21.13
N TYR A 387 -1.76 6.37 21.14
CA TYR A 387 -0.36 6.43 21.55
C TYR A 387 -0.11 5.74 22.89
N HIS A 388 -0.79 6.16 23.95
CA HIS A 388 -0.59 5.59 25.29
C HIS A 388 -0.99 4.12 25.40
N SER A 389 -1.91 3.64 24.57
CA SER A 389 -2.33 2.24 24.52
C SER A 389 -1.36 1.34 23.77
N LEU A 390 -0.66 1.89 22.75
CA LEU A 390 0.26 1.14 21.89
C LEU A 390 1.73 1.31 22.29
N VAL A 391 2.10 2.49 22.81
CA VAL A 391 3.46 2.85 23.22
C VAL A 391 3.49 3.06 24.73
N ASN A 392 3.83 2.02 25.46
CA ASN A 392 3.92 2.00 26.91
C ASN A 392 5.03 1.04 27.36
N LYS A 393 5.24 0.85 28.65
CA LYS A 393 6.29 -0.01 29.21
C LYS A 393 6.00 -1.51 29.09
N ASN A 394 4.75 -1.89 28.73
CA ASN A 394 4.36 -3.27 28.60
C ASN A 394 4.90 -3.89 27.31
N ARG A 395 4.89 -5.22 27.26
CA ARG A 395 5.20 -5.94 26.01
C ARG A 395 4.21 -5.51 24.92
N PRO A 396 4.68 -5.10 23.72
CA PRO A 396 3.79 -4.70 22.64
C PRO A 396 2.91 -5.87 22.18
N LYS A 397 1.69 -5.53 21.74
CA LYS A 397 0.70 -6.53 21.27
C LYS A 397 1.23 -7.28 20.06
N PRO A 398 0.90 -8.58 19.92
CA PRO A 398 1.22 -9.34 18.70
C PRO A 398 0.61 -8.66 17.46
N GLY A 399 1.34 -8.68 16.35
CA GLY A 399 0.89 -8.09 15.08
C GLY A 399 0.88 -6.56 15.06
N LEU A 400 1.53 -5.89 16.02
CA LEU A 400 1.64 -4.44 16.01
C LEU A 400 2.79 -3.99 15.11
N LEU A 401 2.48 -3.20 14.07
CA LEU A 401 3.44 -2.70 13.10
C LEU A 401 3.32 -1.18 13.00
N LEU A 402 4.28 -0.44 13.57
CA LEU A 402 4.24 1.03 13.64
C LEU A 402 5.32 1.67 12.78
N GLY A 403 4.93 2.58 11.87
CA GLY A 403 5.81 3.46 11.12
C GLY A 403 5.94 4.81 11.83
N VAL A 404 7.16 5.20 12.19
CA VAL A 404 7.43 6.41 12.97
C VAL A 404 8.59 7.21 12.39
N THR A 405 8.53 8.53 12.55
CA THR A 405 9.60 9.45 12.10
C THR A 405 10.24 10.18 13.26
N ASN A 406 9.55 10.28 14.40
CA ASN A 406 10.02 11.02 15.56
C ASN A 406 11.06 10.20 16.35
N PRO A 407 12.28 10.71 16.57
CA PRO A 407 13.33 10.02 17.32
C PRO A 407 12.97 9.64 18.75
N LEU A 408 11.98 10.29 19.37
CA LEU A 408 11.51 9.96 20.72
C LEU A 408 11.08 8.50 20.84
N PHE A 409 10.54 7.90 19.78
CA PHE A 409 10.15 6.49 19.79
C PHE A 409 11.33 5.55 20.04
N GLU A 410 12.56 5.91 19.66
CA GLU A 410 13.74 5.11 19.95
C GLU A 410 13.92 4.89 21.46
N SER A 411 13.74 5.94 22.25
CA SER A 411 13.84 5.87 23.70
C SER A 411 12.65 5.17 24.35
N MET A 412 11.43 5.45 23.86
CA MET A 412 10.18 4.93 24.42
C MET A 412 9.98 3.44 24.12
N CYS A 413 10.48 2.98 22.96
CA CYS A 413 10.30 1.60 22.47
C CYS A 413 11.57 0.76 22.61
N LYS A 414 12.53 1.12 23.47
CA LYS A 414 13.77 0.34 23.68
C LYS A 414 13.51 -1.13 24.02
N HIS A 415 12.40 -1.45 24.67
CA HIS A 415 12.03 -2.81 25.07
C HIS A 415 11.39 -3.63 23.95
N TRP A 416 11.04 -3.01 22.82
CA TRP A 416 10.46 -3.73 21.68
C TRP A 416 11.45 -4.79 21.14
N PRO A 417 10.92 -5.97 20.71
CA PRO A 417 11.77 -7.06 20.25
C PRO A 417 12.46 -6.76 18.92
N HIS A 418 11.80 -5.99 18.04
CA HIS A 418 12.26 -5.77 16.68
C HIS A 418 12.15 -4.30 16.30
N GLN A 419 13.24 -3.79 15.70
CA GLN A 419 13.32 -2.42 15.19
C GLN A 419 14.01 -2.42 13.82
N LEU A 420 13.41 -1.73 12.87
CA LEU A 420 13.93 -1.54 11.52
C LEU A 420 14.10 -0.04 11.28
N SER A 421 15.30 0.42 10.97
CA SER A 421 15.54 1.78 10.49
C SER A 421 15.80 1.75 8.99
N LEU A 422 15.00 2.54 8.26
CA LEU A 422 15.00 2.58 6.80
C LEU A 422 16.10 3.48 6.25
N GLY A 423 16.56 3.18 5.05
CA GLY A 423 17.50 4.01 4.29
C GLY A 423 18.78 3.30 3.89
N VAL A 424 19.73 4.09 3.41
CA VAL A 424 21.05 3.64 3.01
C VAL A 424 22.02 3.89 4.14
N GLU A 425 22.91 2.97 4.40
CA GLU A 425 24.01 3.16 5.34
C GLU A 425 24.91 4.30 4.84
N VAL A 426 25.08 5.33 5.67
CA VAL A 426 25.98 6.44 5.37
C VAL A 426 27.38 6.03 5.86
N GLU A 427 28.32 5.87 4.94
CA GLU A 427 29.73 5.74 5.30
C GLU A 427 30.14 6.99 6.10
N THR A 428 30.17 6.86 7.43
CA THR A 428 30.70 7.91 8.29
C THR A 428 32.21 7.94 8.08
N THR A 429 32.69 8.96 7.34
CA THR A 429 34.09 9.36 7.41
C THR A 429 34.44 9.54 8.88
N LYS A 430 35.52 8.88 9.31
CA LYS A 430 35.95 8.69 10.70
C LYS A 430 36.18 9.98 11.54
N ASN A 431 35.87 11.16 11.03
CA ASN A 431 36.21 12.47 11.61
C ASN A 431 35.00 13.40 11.82
N SER A 432 33.78 12.97 11.82
CA SER A 432 32.69 13.87 12.22
C SER A 432 32.31 13.63 13.68
N ASP A 433 32.52 14.67 14.50
CA ASP A 433 32.10 14.77 15.89
C ASP A 433 30.63 14.32 16.07
N ARG A 434 30.46 13.09 16.52
CA ARG A 434 29.16 12.50 16.87
C ARG A 434 28.48 13.11 18.10
N SER A 435 29.07 14.17 18.69
CA SER A 435 28.73 14.52 20.07
C SER A 435 27.54 15.46 20.29
N LYS A 436 26.94 16.10 19.27
CA LYS A 436 25.83 17.06 19.52
C LYS A 436 24.67 17.08 18.50
N GLY A 437 24.75 16.38 17.36
CA GLY A 437 23.70 16.37 16.34
C GLY A 437 22.85 15.08 16.27
N SER A 438 23.23 14.06 17.03
CA SER A 438 22.71 12.68 16.87
C SER A 438 21.32 12.45 17.47
N LEU A 439 20.88 13.25 18.44
CA LEU A 439 19.57 13.09 19.09
C LEU A 439 18.38 13.44 18.17
N LEU A 440 18.63 14.22 17.11
CA LEU A 440 17.59 14.68 16.18
C LEU A 440 17.45 13.80 14.92
N ALA A 441 18.35 12.83 14.70
CA ALA A 441 18.42 12.08 13.46
C ALA A 441 17.71 10.72 13.49
N GLY A 442 17.32 10.23 14.67
CA GLY A 442 16.78 8.87 14.86
C GLY A 442 17.88 7.80 14.75
N PRO A 443 17.51 6.50 14.86
CA PRO A 443 18.44 5.39 14.80
C PRO A 443 19.10 5.27 13.42
N ALA A 444 20.36 4.81 13.41
CA ALA A 444 21.06 4.52 12.15
C ALA A 444 20.30 3.47 11.33
N PRO A 445 20.32 3.56 9.98
CA PRO A 445 19.69 2.57 9.12
C PRO A 445 20.20 1.16 9.42
N GLY A 446 19.29 0.19 9.50
CA GLY A 446 19.64 -1.19 9.80
C GLY A 446 18.51 -1.96 10.49
N TRP A 447 18.79 -3.23 10.80
CA TRP A 447 17.89 -4.14 11.49
C TRP A 447 18.42 -4.52 12.87
N CYS A 448 17.57 -4.43 13.87
CA CYS A 448 17.86 -4.87 15.23
C CYS A 448 16.78 -5.83 15.71
N THR A 449 17.19 -7.00 16.22
CA THR A 449 16.29 -7.99 16.83
C THR A 449 16.88 -8.52 18.12
N LYS A 450 16.02 -8.78 19.12
CA LYS A 450 16.41 -9.33 20.42
C LYS A 450 16.06 -10.81 20.57
N THR A 451 15.09 -11.29 19.80
CA THR A 451 14.46 -12.59 20.06
C THR A 451 14.38 -13.50 18.85
N HIS A 452 14.54 -12.96 17.63
CA HIS A 452 14.33 -13.73 16.42
C HIS A 452 15.59 -14.43 15.92
N ASN A 453 15.46 -15.72 15.68
CA ASN A 453 16.43 -16.56 14.98
C ASN A 453 15.81 -17.04 13.67
N ARG A 454 16.52 -16.82 12.57
CA ARG A 454 16.04 -17.14 11.24
C ARG A 454 15.73 -18.63 11.06
N TYR A 455 14.58 -18.92 10.45
CA TYR A 455 14.07 -20.26 10.16
C TYR A 455 14.39 -20.74 8.75
N ILE A 456 14.27 -19.87 7.74
CA ILE A 456 14.51 -20.20 6.34
C ILE A 456 15.89 -19.73 5.87
N SER A 457 16.43 -20.39 4.86
CA SER A 457 17.68 -19.98 4.21
C SER A 457 17.43 -18.77 3.30
N LYS A 458 18.41 -17.85 3.24
CA LYS A 458 18.42 -16.74 2.30
C LYS A 458 18.64 -17.28 0.88
N ASP A 459 18.06 -16.65 -0.10
CA ASP A 459 18.43 -16.84 -1.50
C ASP A 459 19.72 -16.06 -1.77
N LYS A 460 20.86 -16.79 -1.79
CA LYS A 460 22.19 -16.19 -1.95
C LYS A 460 22.36 -15.50 -3.30
N ASN A 461 21.75 -16.05 -4.36
CA ASN A 461 21.87 -15.48 -5.71
C ASN A 461 21.11 -14.17 -5.83
N LEU A 462 19.85 -14.15 -5.36
CA LEU A 462 19.05 -12.93 -5.29
C LEU A 462 19.74 -11.88 -4.42
N LEU A 463 20.23 -12.27 -3.23
CA LEU A 463 20.89 -11.33 -2.32
C LEU A 463 22.12 -10.67 -2.99
N LYS A 464 23.00 -11.45 -3.64
CA LYS A 464 24.16 -10.92 -4.37
C LYS A 464 23.74 -9.94 -5.48
N GLN A 465 22.67 -10.25 -6.21
CA GLN A 465 22.13 -9.36 -7.25
C GLN A 465 21.65 -8.04 -6.66
N LEU A 466 20.89 -8.08 -5.55
CA LEU A 466 20.37 -6.88 -4.87
C LEU A 466 21.49 -6.03 -4.26
N GLU A 467 22.45 -6.65 -3.57
CA GLU A 467 23.63 -5.96 -3.02
C GLU A 467 24.47 -5.30 -4.11
N SER A 468 24.62 -5.96 -5.27
CA SER A 468 25.32 -5.38 -6.41
C SER A 468 24.59 -4.15 -6.97
N ALA A 469 23.25 -4.18 -7.01
CA ALA A 469 22.45 -3.05 -7.45
C ALA A 469 22.57 -1.86 -6.47
N ILE A 470 22.62 -2.13 -5.16
CA ILE A 470 22.82 -1.11 -4.12
C ILE A 470 24.22 -0.48 -4.24
N LYS A 471 25.28 -1.29 -4.42
CA LYS A 471 26.67 -0.85 -4.50
C LYS A 471 27.00 -0.02 -5.76
N LYS A 472 26.26 -0.20 -6.85
CA LYS A 472 26.49 0.55 -8.10
C LYS A 472 26.28 2.05 -7.94
N GLY A 473 25.65 2.50 -6.87
CA GLY A 473 25.43 3.91 -6.59
C GLY A 473 24.45 4.57 -7.57
N GLY A 474 24.39 5.89 -7.55
CA GLY A 474 23.45 6.63 -8.38
C GLY A 474 22.01 6.55 -7.85
N ALA A 475 21.02 6.58 -8.73
CA ALA A 475 19.64 6.36 -8.37
C ALA A 475 19.40 4.85 -8.17
N ILE A 476 19.54 4.36 -6.93
CA ILE A 476 19.32 2.95 -6.60
C ILE A 476 17.95 2.52 -7.17
N ASP A 477 17.99 1.54 -8.09
CA ASP A 477 16.80 0.93 -8.69
C ASP A 477 15.85 1.92 -9.37
N ALA A 478 16.40 2.87 -10.13
CA ALA A 478 15.59 3.90 -10.82
C ALA A 478 14.54 3.31 -11.77
N ASP A 479 14.79 2.14 -12.34
CA ASP A 479 13.88 1.41 -13.23
C ASP A 479 12.91 0.48 -12.48
N GLY A 480 13.02 0.36 -11.15
CA GLY A 480 12.16 -0.44 -10.30
C GLY A 480 12.29 -1.96 -10.46
N ARG A 481 13.18 -2.46 -11.32
CA ARG A 481 13.29 -3.90 -11.63
C ARG A 481 13.65 -4.75 -10.42
N HIS A 482 14.62 -4.31 -9.62
CA HIS A 482 15.06 -5.07 -8.44
C HIS A 482 14.02 -5.03 -7.33
N SER A 483 13.28 -3.92 -7.21
CA SER A 483 12.16 -3.82 -6.28
C SER A 483 11.00 -4.75 -6.65
N LEU A 484 10.70 -4.89 -7.95
CA LEU A 484 9.73 -5.86 -8.43
C LEU A 484 10.20 -7.30 -8.20
N LEU A 485 11.47 -7.59 -8.47
CA LEU A 485 12.06 -8.91 -8.21
C LEU A 485 12.00 -9.26 -6.71
N LEU A 486 12.34 -8.29 -5.85
CA LEU A 486 12.27 -8.42 -4.39
C LEU A 486 10.83 -8.71 -3.94
N ARG A 487 9.86 -7.94 -4.44
CA ARG A 487 8.43 -8.14 -4.16
C ARG A 487 7.99 -9.55 -4.58
N ARG A 488 8.29 -9.96 -5.83
CA ARG A 488 7.94 -11.28 -6.36
C ARG A 488 8.54 -12.41 -5.51
N HIS A 489 9.77 -12.26 -5.05
CA HIS A 489 10.42 -13.26 -4.20
C HIS A 489 9.64 -13.48 -2.90
N PHE A 490 9.30 -12.42 -2.15
CA PHE A 490 8.63 -12.57 -0.87
C PHE A 490 7.16 -12.96 -1.00
N THR A 491 6.43 -12.47 -2.01
CA THR A 491 5.07 -12.93 -2.30
C THR A 491 5.05 -14.43 -2.65
N THR A 492 6.03 -14.91 -3.42
CA THR A 492 6.19 -16.35 -3.69
C THR A 492 6.44 -17.14 -2.40
N ARG A 493 7.26 -16.62 -1.47
CA ARG A 493 7.48 -17.26 -0.16
C ARG A 493 6.20 -17.35 0.67
N SER A 494 5.34 -16.33 0.64
CA SER A 494 4.05 -16.35 1.33
C SER A 494 3.10 -17.41 0.76
N VAL A 495 3.06 -17.55 -0.56
CA VAL A 495 2.32 -18.64 -1.22
C VAL A 495 2.88 -20.01 -0.86
N GLN A 496 4.21 -20.19 -0.93
CA GLN A 496 4.90 -21.44 -0.57
C GLN A 496 4.66 -21.84 0.89
N PHE A 497 4.56 -20.87 1.79
CA PHE A 497 4.26 -21.13 3.20
C PHE A 497 2.88 -21.79 3.37
N LEU A 498 1.88 -21.40 2.59
CA LEU A 498 0.53 -21.96 2.67
C LEU A 498 0.40 -23.36 2.05
N VAL A 499 1.35 -23.81 1.21
CA VAL A 499 1.23 -25.10 0.50
C VAL A 499 0.95 -26.29 1.43
N PRO A 500 1.69 -26.52 2.52
CA PRO A 500 1.39 -27.64 3.43
C PRO A 500 0.05 -27.47 4.15
N LEU A 501 -0.33 -26.24 4.50
CA LEU A 501 -1.59 -25.94 5.16
C LEU A 501 -2.78 -26.22 4.25
N ASN A 502 -2.72 -25.72 3.00
CA ASN A 502 -3.76 -25.97 2.00
C ASN A 502 -3.88 -27.46 1.65
N ARG A 503 -2.73 -28.17 1.55
CA ARG A 503 -2.72 -29.61 1.34
C ARG A 503 -3.47 -30.35 2.45
N TYR A 504 -3.19 -30.02 3.68
CA TYR A 504 -3.86 -30.63 4.83
C TYR A 504 -5.34 -30.22 4.90
N LEU A 505 -5.65 -28.93 4.67
CA LEU A 505 -7.02 -28.44 4.63
C LEU A 505 -7.90 -29.21 3.63
N ASN A 506 -7.37 -29.52 2.44
CA ASN A 506 -8.09 -30.30 1.43
C ASN A 506 -8.50 -31.70 1.93
N THR A 507 -7.77 -32.27 2.89
CA THR A 507 -8.16 -33.57 3.51
C THR A 507 -9.31 -33.44 4.53
N LEU A 508 -9.60 -32.22 4.96
CA LEU A 508 -10.69 -31.94 5.92
C LEU A 508 -12.03 -31.66 5.21
N ILE A 509 -12.00 -31.45 3.90
CA ILE A 509 -13.22 -31.24 3.10
C ILE A 509 -13.93 -32.59 2.96
N PRO A 510 -15.22 -32.71 3.37
CA PRO A 510 -15.96 -33.96 3.24
C PRO A 510 -16.11 -34.34 1.75
N GLN A 511 -15.92 -35.63 1.44
CA GLN A 511 -16.16 -36.14 0.08
C GLN A 511 -17.68 -36.16 -0.18
N THR A 512 -18.07 -36.01 -1.45
CA THR A 512 -19.49 -36.00 -1.89
C THR A 512 -20.25 -37.26 -1.47
N SER A 513 -19.57 -38.39 -1.31
CA SER A 513 -20.15 -39.65 -0.83
C SER A 513 -20.50 -39.62 0.66
N GLU A 514 -19.74 -38.86 1.48
CA GLU A 514 -20.01 -38.65 2.92
C GLU A 514 -21.12 -37.62 3.15
N SER A 515 -21.47 -36.84 2.13
CA SER A 515 -22.43 -35.73 2.18
C SER A 515 -23.89 -36.20 2.04
N ARG A 516 -24.17 -37.51 1.94
CA ARG A 516 -25.53 -38.06 2.00
C ARG A 516 -25.79 -38.67 3.39
N PRO A 517 -26.14 -37.85 4.39
CA PRO A 517 -26.54 -38.40 5.69
C PRO A 517 -27.92 -39.03 5.56
N ASN A 518 -28.09 -40.18 6.21
CA ASN A 518 -29.40 -40.81 6.40
C ASN A 518 -30.37 -39.93 7.24
N ASN A 519 -29.89 -38.80 7.78
CA ASN A 519 -30.68 -37.78 8.47
C ASN A 519 -30.57 -36.46 7.73
N ALA A 520 -31.68 -36.02 7.14
CA ALA A 520 -31.84 -34.83 6.27
C ALA A 520 -31.57 -33.46 6.93
N LEU A 521 -30.93 -33.38 8.10
CA LEU A 521 -30.77 -32.14 8.90
C LEU A 521 -29.32 -31.69 9.12
N SER A 522 -28.29 -32.49 8.80
CA SER A 522 -26.90 -32.07 8.97
C SER A 522 -26.29 -31.62 7.65
N GLN A 523 -26.05 -30.31 7.54
CA GLN A 523 -25.29 -29.76 6.41
C GLN A 523 -23.83 -30.26 6.46
N PRO A 524 -23.21 -30.59 5.32
CA PRO A 524 -21.80 -30.94 5.28
C PRO A 524 -20.98 -29.75 5.77
N SER A 525 -20.15 -29.96 6.79
CA SER A 525 -19.26 -28.97 7.37
C SER A 525 -17.82 -29.46 7.32
N LEU A 526 -16.88 -28.52 7.30
CA LEU A 526 -15.45 -28.81 7.36
C LEU A 526 -15.11 -29.60 8.62
N LYS A 527 -14.31 -30.67 8.49
CA LYS A 527 -13.78 -31.41 9.67
C LYS A 527 -12.86 -30.49 10.48
N PRO A 528 -12.83 -30.57 11.82
CA PRO A 528 -12.01 -29.70 12.65
C PRO A 528 -10.51 -29.90 12.37
N PHE A 529 -9.76 -28.78 12.38
CA PHE A 529 -8.31 -28.80 12.19
C PHE A 529 -7.64 -29.55 13.36
N ASN A 530 -6.88 -30.61 13.03
CA ASN A 530 -6.10 -31.38 14.00
C ASN A 530 -4.60 -31.10 13.83
N ARG A 531 -3.97 -30.58 14.87
CA ARG A 531 -2.56 -30.18 14.86
C ARG A 531 -1.61 -31.37 14.61
N ASP A 532 -1.87 -32.52 15.27
CA ASP A 532 -0.96 -33.67 15.18
C ASP A 532 -1.03 -34.32 13.79
N HIS A 533 -2.21 -34.40 13.21
CA HIS A 533 -2.41 -34.84 11.83
C HIS A 533 -1.74 -33.88 10.82
N PHE A 534 -1.83 -32.58 11.05
CA PHE A 534 -1.11 -31.60 10.22
C PHE A 534 0.41 -31.83 10.28
N PHE A 535 0.99 -32.00 11.48
CA PHE A 535 2.42 -32.26 11.61
C PHE A 535 2.84 -33.61 11.06
N ALA A 536 2.00 -34.63 11.12
CA ALA A 536 2.23 -35.91 10.44
C ALA A 536 2.28 -35.72 8.92
N SER A 537 1.31 -35.00 8.34
CA SER A 537 1.30 -34.63 6.92
C SER A 537 2.52 -33.80 6.53
N LEU A 538 2.90 -32.80 7.35
CA LEU A 538 4.07 -31.97 7.12
C LEU A 538 5.37 -32.79 7.12
N LYS A 539 5.50 -33.78 8.01
CA LYS A 539 6.65 -34.69 8.06
C LYS A 539 6.74 -35.56 6.81
N THR A 540 5.61 -36.05 6.31
CA THR A 540 5.55 -36.92 5.12
C THR A 540 5.84 -36.18 3.83
N HIS A 541 5.26 -34.99 3.66
CA HIS A 541 5.27 -34.29 2.37
C HIS A 541 6.16 -33.05 2.34
N GLY A 542 6.68 -32.60 3.50
CA GLY A 542 7.54 -31.44 3.62
C GLY A 542 6.87 -30.10 3.26
N SER A 543 7.69 -29.07 3.13
CA SER A 543 7.35 -27.72 2.71
C SER A 543 8.25 -27.27 1.56
N PRO A 544 7.75 -26.49 0.59
CA PRO A 544 8.58 -25.94 -0.48
C PRO A 544 9.48 -24.79 0.00
N LEU A 545 9.29 -24.29 1.24
CA LEU A 545 10.19 -23.30 1.81
C LEU A 545 11.53 -23.92 2.21
N PRO A 546 12.67 -23.25 1.94
CA PRO A 546 14.00 -23.77 2.28
C PRO A 546 14.31 -23.59 3.77
N PHE A 547 13.64 -24.35 4.62
CA PHE A 547 13.94 -24.36 6.05
C PHE A 547 15.36 -24.87 6.33
N ARG A 548 16.02 -24.29 7.32
CA ARG A 548 17.39 -24.67 7.71
C ARG A 548 17.47 -26.08 8.31
N SER A 549 16.38 -26.58 8.88
CA SER A 549 16.25 -27.97 9.36
C SER A 549 14.76 -28.33 9.54
N SER A 550 14.47 -29.63 9.61
CA SER A 550 13.11 -30.14 9.89
C SER A 550 12.59 -29.71 11.28
N ALA A 551 13.50 -29.59 12.26
CA ALA A 551 13.15 -29.06 13.58
C ALA A 551 12.70 -27.58 13.49
N ARG A 552 13.44 -26.75 12.74
CA ARG A 552 13.07 -25.33 12.49
C ARG A 552 11.77 -25.22 11.71
N GLN A 553 11.55 -26.08 10.73
CA GLN A 553 10.26 -26.14 10.01
C GLN A 553 9.10 -26.41 10.96
N ARG A 554 9.21 -27.46 11.81
CA ARG A 554 8.18 -27.79 12.79
C ARG A 554 7.92 -26.63 13.76
N GLU A 555 8.99 -26.06 14.33
CA GLU A 555 8.92 -24.93 15.27
C GLU A 555 8.20 -23.72 14.64
N PHE A 556 8.54 -23.39 13.38
CA PHE A 556 7.95 -22.25 12.68
C PHE A 556 6.44 -22.39 12.48
N TYR A 557 5.99 -23.55 11.97
CA TYR A 557 4.56 -23.80 11.83
C TYR A 557 3.87 -23.89 13.19
N GLU A 558 4.50 -24.47 14.21
CA GLU A 558 3.95 -24.53 15.56
C GLU A 558 3.72 -23.13 16.16
N ARG A 559 4.68 -22.21 15.96
CA ARG A 559 4.54 -20.83 16.38
C ARG A 559 3.41 -20.14 15.62
N TRP A 560 3.36 -20.33 14.31
CA TRP A 560 2.33 -19.69 13.47
C TRP A 560 0.91 -20.17 13.81
N LEU A 561 0.73 -21.46 14.08
CA LEU A 561 -0.57 -22.01 14.53
C LEU A 561 -1.09 -21.39 15.84
N ARG A 562 -0.24 -20.69 16.59
CA ARG A 562 -0.59 -19.96 17.82
C ARG A 562 -0.85 -18.47 17.60
N THR A 563 -0.70 -18.00 16.36
CA THR A 563 -0.86 -16.57 16.03
C THR A 563 -2.32 -16.23 15.68
N PRO A 564 -2.72 -14.96 15.81
CA PRO A 564 -4.01 -14.48 15.28
C PRO A 564 -4.16 -14.70 13.77
N ALA A 565 -3.05 -14.70 13.02
CA ALA A 565 -3.05 -14.92 11.57
C ALA A 565 -3.58 -16.30 11.18
N PHE A 566 -3.26 -17.34 11.96
CA PHE A 566 -3.83 -18.67 11.75
C PHE A 566 -5.35 -18.68 11.96
N GLY A 567 -5.83 -18.08 13.06
CA GLY A 567 -7.27 -17.99 13.33
C GLY A 567 -8.03 -17.29 12.22
N LEU A 568 -7.50 -16.15 11.75
CA LEU A 568 -8.09 -15.39 10.65
C LEU A 568 -8.06 -16.17 9.33
N TRP A 569 -6.93 -16.81 9.01
CA TRP A 569 -6.80 -17.66 7.83
C TRP A 569 -7.81 -18.82 7.87
N MET A 570 -7.91 -19.51 9.01
CA MET A 570 -8.81 -20.66 9.19
C MET A 570 -10.27 -20.25 9.01
N ALA A 571 -10.69 -19.16 9.64
CA ALA A 571 -12.06 -18.64 9.51
C ALA A 571 -12.44 -18.31 8.07
N LYS A 572 -11.51 -17.70 7.29
CA LYS A 572 -11.73 -17.40 5.87
C LYS A 572 -11.84 -18.67 5.03
N GLN A 573 -11.02 -19.69 5.31
CA GLN A 573 -11.10 -20.96 4.61
C GLN A 573 -12.42 -21.69 4.90
N GLU A 574 -12.84 -21.70 6.17
CA GLU A 574 -14.13 -22.27 6.58
C GLU A 574 -15.30 -21.57 5.89
N GLU A 575 -15.30 -20.24 5.85
CA GLU A 575 -16.33 -19.47 5.17
C GLU A 575 -16.40 -19.79 3.68
N ALA A 576 -15.25 -19.77 2.99
CA ALA A 576 -15.17 -20.06 1.55
C ALA A 576 -15.64 -21.48 1.22
N ILE A 577 -15.22 -22.48 2.01
CA ILE A 577 -15.62 -23.87 1.83
C ILE A 577 -17.13 -24.05 2.12
N ASN A 578 -17.63 -23.45 3.18
CA ASN A 578 -19.06 -23.51 3.51
C ASN A 578 -19.93 -22.84 2.44
N GLN A 579 -19.49 -21.73 1.87
CA GLN A 579 -20.17 -21.09 0.74
C GLN A 579 -20.18 -22.00 -0.50
N PHE A 580 -19.06 -22.70 -0.77
CA PHE A 580 -18.98 -23.66 -1.87
C PHE A 580 -19.91 -24.86 -1.66
N LEU A 581 -19.93 -25.44 -0.46
CA LEU A 581 -20.75 -26.59 -0.11
C LEU A 581 -22.27 -26.28 -0.10
N ARG A 582 -22.66 -25.02 0.07
CA ARG A 582 -24.06 -24.56 0.05
C ARG A 582 -24.59 -24.25 -1.35
N ARG A 583 -23.73 -24.16 -2.36
CA ARG A 583 -24.20 -23.92 -3.73
C ARG A 583 -25.00 -25.15 -4.20
N PRO A 584 -26.26 -24.98 -4.63
CA PRO A 584 -26.99 -26.07 -5.25
C PRO A 584 -26.24 -26.51 -6.51
N ALA A 585 -26.13 -27.83 -6.69
CA ALA A 585 -25.51 -28.46 -7.86
C ALA A 585 -26.27 -28.17 -9.14
#